data_e8ada72d5050744dc0999affa0313bf5
#
_entry.id   e8ada72d5050744dc0999affa0313bf5
#
_cell.length_a   1.000
_cell.length_b   1.000
_cell.length_c   1.000
_cell.angle_alpha   90.00
_cell.angle_beta   90.00
_cell.angle_gamma   90.00
#
_symmetry.space_group_name_H-M   'P 1'
#
loop_
_entity.id
_entity.type
_entity.pdbx_description
1 polymer ?
#
loop_
_entity_poly.entity_id
_entity_poly.type
_entity_poly.pdbx_seq_one_letter_code
_entity_poly.pdbx_strand_id
1 'polypeptide(L)'
;MSNNVWEYIWPWRWQWPLLFVAGVVVSVAIFAVLLILDSIRSNILKKKYKSQTSNITRKFYTFTFDNDLQGTTTSHSWYMWRMFRRFATAALVVSLCSALAVASRPARVFNANEQVSSRDIVLCLDVSGSALPYDREVIQAYLNFIEHFQGERIGLSIFNSTSRTVFPLTDDYRLAKKQLQYAANLLGGVQSQSRINRLQQRQYQEISDWLEGTQNRKNATSLIGDGLVSCAAMLPGFIYGSAHNNHKIQSRFNRSSSIVLATDNVVSGKQTYSLKQALDLTKQAKITVDGLYSGAKQNENDDTTLEMKQLIESHGGIFLSQRNSDSVINLVKEIEKRHTAIPQGAAQSAFSDDPGLWVLFTVFSVVIWLAIAKKMKR
;
A
#
# COMPACT_ATOMS: atom_id res chain seq x y z
N MET A 1 -1.50 -4.37 -30.58
CA MET A 1 -1.18 -2.94 -30.41
C MET A 1 -2.44 -2.14 -30.75
N SER A 2 -3.27 -1.84 -29.78
CA SER A 2 -4.34 -0.83 -29.89
C SER A 2 -4.12 0.14 -28.74
N ASN A 3 -3.40 1.22 -29.07
CA ASN A 3 -3.17 2.33 -28.13
C ASN A 3 -4.51 3.02 -27.89
N ASN A 4 -5.12 2.76 -26.76
CA ASN A 4 -6.27 3.51 -26.28
C ASN A 4 -5.79 4.90 -25.85
N VAL A 5 -5.78 5.83 -26.81
CA VAL A 5 -5.49 7.26 -26.60
C VAL A 5 -6.39 7.87 -25.50
N TRP A 6 -7.54 7.26 -25.24
CA TRP A 6 -8.50 7.67 -24.23
C TRP A 6 -8.02 7.46 -22.79
N GLU A 7 -7.08 6.54 -22.52
CA GLU A 7 -6.51 6.35 -21.17
C GLU A 7 -5.61 7.50 -20.73
N TYR A 8 -5.00 8.22 -21.68
CA TYR A 8 -4.19 9.41 -21.38
C TYR A 8 -5.01 10.66 -21.14
N ILE A 9 -6.23 10.74 -21.69
CA ILE A 9 -7.10 11.93 -21.59
C ILE A 9 -7.97 11.90 -20.34
N TRP A 10 -8.26 10.71 -19.79
CA TRP A 10 -9.15 10.54 -18.64
C TRP A 10 -8.52 9.65 -17.56
N PRO A 11 -7.67 10.20 -16.67
CA PRO A 11 -6.92 9.43 -15.68
C PRO A 11 -7.78 8.89 -14.52
N TRP A 12 -9.09 9.16 -14.51
CA TRP A 12 -9.99 8.78 -13.43
C TRP A 12 -10.86 7.59 -13.82
N ARG A 13 -10.79 6.51 -13.03
CA ARG A 13 -11.77 5.42 -13.07
C ARG A 13 -12.83 5.67 -12.01
N TRP A 14 -14.10 5.61 -12.41
CA TRP A 14 -15.23 5.78 -11.52
C TRP A 14 -15.60 4.41 -10.94
N GLN A 15 -15.74 4.32 -9.60
CA GLN A 15 -16.20 3.06 -8.98
C GLN A 15 -17.65 2.74 -9.37
N TRP A 16 -18.48 3.79 -9.55
CA TRP A 16 -19.90 3.67 -9.86
C TRP A 16 -20.28 4.50 -11.12
N PRO A 17 -19.74 4.15 -12.30
CA PRO A 17 -19.96 4.96 -13.51
C PRO A 17 -21.43 5.01 -13.92
N LEU A 18 -22.19 3.92 -13.71
CA LEU A 18 -23.63 3.85 -14.01
C LEU A 18 -24.44 4.82 -13.13
N LEU A 19 -24.05 5.00 -11.87
CA LEU A 19 -24.71 5.91 -10.95
C LEU A 19 -24.50 7.37 -11.39
N PHE A 20 -23.30 7.72 -11.85
CA PHE A 20 -23.01 9.03 -12.41
C PHE A 20 -23.85 9.32 -13.67
N VAL A 21 -23.81 8.42 -14.64
CA VAL A 21 -24.55 8.58 -15.91
C VAL A 21 -26.06 8.67 -15.65
N ALA A 22 -26.62 7.74 -14.86
CA ALA A 22 -28.03 7.75 -14.50
C ALA A 22 -28.42 9.07 -13.78
N GLY A 23 -27.61 9.51 -12.82
CA GLY A 23 -27.86 10.75 -12.08
C GLY A 23 -27.81 11.99 -12.98
N VAL A 24 -26.87 12.07 -13.92
CA VAL A 24 -26.79 13.18 -14.89
C VAL A 24 -28.00 13.16 -15.82
N VAL A 25 -28.39 12.00 -16.36
CA VAL A 25 -29.57 11.87 -17.23
C VAL A 25 -30.84 12.31 -16.52
N VAL A 26 -31.05 11.87 -15.27
CA VAL A 26 -32.20 12.28 -14.46
C VAL A 26 -32.17 13.78 -14.19
N SER A 27 -31.01 14.36 -13.86
CA SER A 27 -30.88 15.79 -13.62
C SER A 27 -31.20 16.65 -14.87
N VAL A 28 -30.71 16.20 -16.03
CA VAL A 28 -31.01 16.85 -17.32
C VAL A 28 -32.49 16.70 -17.68
N ALA A 29 -33.09 15.55 -17.45
CA ALA A 29 -34.51 15.31 -17.69
C ALA A 29 -35.40 16.22 -16.80
N ILE A 30 -35.09 16.32 -15.51
CA ILE A 30 -35.79 17.25 -14.59
C ILE A 30 -35.66 18.68 -15.08
N PHE A 31 -34.45 19.11 -15.48
CA PHE A 31 -34.22 20.46 -15.97
C PHE A 31 -35.00 20.72 -17.26
N ALA A 32 -35.03 19.79 -18.20
CA ALA A 32 -35.81 19.88 -19.42
C ALA A 32 -37.32 20.02 -19.14
N VAL A 33 -37.83 19.19 -18.22
CA VAL A 33 -39.24 19.26 -17.79
C VAL A 33 -39.56 20.65 -17.19
N LEU A 34 -38.70 21.17 -16.33
CA LEU A 34 -38.90 22.51 -15.76
C LEU A 34 -38.91 23.61 -16.81
N LEU A 35 -38.03 23.54 -17.82
CA LEU A 35 -38.02 24.49 -18.94
C LEU A 35 -39.27 24.38 -19.81
N ILE A 36 -39.75 23.19 -20.08
CA ILE A 36 -41.00 22.92 -20.83
C ILE A 36 -42.19 23.49 -20.06
N LEU A 37 -42.27 23.22 -18.75
CA LEU A 37 -43.36 23.76 -17.92
C LEU A 37 -43.35 25.28 -17.87
N ASP A 38 -42.17 25.91 -17.77
CA ASP A 38 -42.05 27.40 -17.82
C ASP A 38 -42.48 27.96 -19.19
N SER A 39 -42.12 27.24 -20.27
CA SER A 39 -42.54 27.60 -21.63
C SER A 39 -44.08 27.44 -21.84
N ILE A 40 -44.63 26.31 -21.39
CA ILE A 40 -46.09 26.07 -21.47
C ILE A 40 -46.85 27.11 -20.66
N ARG A 41 -46.41 27.38 -19.42
CA ARG A 41 -47.03 28.41 -18.57
C ARG A 41 -46.98 29.77 -19.21
N SER A 42 -45.87 30.18 -19.83
CA SER A 42 -45.75 31.43 -20.53
C SER A 42 -46.67 31.51 -21.76
N ASN A 43 -46.83 30.43 -22.50
CA ASN A 43 -47.69 30.35 -23.67
C ASN A 43 -49.19 30.32 -23.31
N ILE A 44 -49.57 29.63 -22.22
CA ILE A 44 -50.95 29.63 -21.70
C ILE A 44 -51.34 31.05 -21.26
N LEU A 45 -50.45 31.74 -20.53
CA LEU A 45 -50.67 33.11 -20.11
C LEU A 45 -50.85 34.06 -21.31
N LYS A 46 -50.00 33.93 -22.34
CA LYS A 46 -50.12 34.68 -23.59
C LYS A 46 -51.41 34.39 -24.34
N LYS A 47 -51.85 33.11 -24.40
CA LYS A 47 -53.11 32.72 -25.06
C LYS A 47 -54.35 33.23 -24.30
N LYS A 48 -54.35 33.15 -22.98
CA LYS A 48 -55.42 33.63 -22.12
C LYS A 48 -55.59 35.16 -22.25
N TYR A 49 -54.45 35.86 -22.37
CA TYR A 49 -54.43 37.30 -22.59
C TYR A 49 -55.00 37.69 -23.97
N LYS A 50 -54.61 36.98 -25.04
CA LYS A 50 -55.09 37.24 -26.40
C LYS A 50 -56.60 36.92 -26.59
N SER A 51 -57.11 35.95 -25.86
CA SER A 51 -58.55 35.58 -25.90
C SER A 51 -59.44 36.57 -25.15
N GLN A 52 -58.91 37.23 -24.13
CA GLN A 52 -59.68 38.22 -23.36
C GLN A 52 -59.77 39.55 -24.07
N THR A 53 -58.86 39.84 -24.97
CA THR A 53 -58.83 41.13 -25.72
C THR A 53 -59.82 41.16 -26.90
N SER A 54 -60.35 40.01 -27.35
CA SER A 54 -61.26 39.93 -28.53
C SER A 54 -62.75 40.01 -28.20
N ASN A 55 -63.16 40.06 -26.95
CA ASN A 55 -64.59 39.96 -26.60
C ASN A 55 -65.14 41.08 -25.69
N ILE A 56 -64.48 42.24 -25.54
CA ILE A 56 -64.97 43.32 -24.67
C ILE A 56 -65.05 44.62 -25.42
N THR A 57 -66.22 44.91 -25.97
CA THR A 57 -66.65 46.22 -26.49
C THR A 57 -67.05 47.24 -25.39
N ARG A 58 -66.53 47.12 -24.18
CA ARG A 58 -66.61 48.16 -23.13
C ARG A 58 -65.23 48.66 -22.79
N LYS A 59 -65.01 49.95 -22.99
CA LYS A 59 -63.80 50.67 -22.55
C LYS A 59 -63.68 50.63 -21.02
N PHE A 60 -63.19 49.54 -20.51
CA PHE A 60 -62.61 49.55 -19.17
C PHE A 60 -61.12 49.86 -19.34
N TYR A 61 -60.68 50.96 -18.66
CA TYR A 61 -59.25 51.22 -18.52
C TYR A 61 -58.63 50.07 -17.68
N THR A 62 -58.20 49.01 -18.32
CA THR A 62 -57.43 48.04 -17.71
C THR A 62 -55.97 48.52 -17.68
N PHE A 63 -55.47 48.81 -16.49
CA PHE A 63 -54.07 49.07 -16.30
C PHE A 63 -53.32 47.76 -16.61
N THR A 64 -52.65 47.72 -17.75
CA THR A 64 -51.83 46.63 -18.17
C THR A 64 -50.39 46.95 -17.80
N PHE A 65 -49.72 46.06 -17.04
CA PHE A 65 -48.29 46.15 -16.72
C PHE A 65 -47.39 46.25 -17.96
N ASP A 66 -47.90 45.95 -19.16
CA ASP A 66 -47.14 46.02 -20.41
C ASP A 66 -46.65 47.42 -20.74
N ASN A 67 -47.44 48.50 -20.44
CA ASN A 67 -47.00 49.84 -20.64
C ASN A 67 -45.94 50.31 -19.63
N ASP A 68 -46.00 49.83 -18.40
CA ASP A 68 -45.00 50.12 -17.37
C ASP A 68 -43.69 49.40 -17.60
N LEU A 69 -43.72 48.24 -18.30
CA LEU A 69 -42.57 47.50 -18.70
C LEU A 69 -41.84 48.05 -19.94
N GLN A 70 -42.45 49.01 -20.66
CA GLN A 70 -41.85 49.69 -21.82
C GLN A 70 -40.91 50.84 -21.42
N GLY A 71 -40.89 51.26 -20.16
CA GLY A 71 -39.90 52.17 -19.63
C GLY A 71 -38.46 51.54 -19.71
N THR A 72 -37.51 52.37 -20.18
CA THR A 72 -36.11 51.90 -20.39
C THR A 72 -35.47 51.31 -19.13
N THR A 73 -35.81 51.81 -17.96
CA THR A 73 -35.29 51.34 -16.65
C THR A 73 -35.94 50.04 -16.18
N THR A 74 -37.25 49.89 -16.36
CA THR A 74 -38.01 48.68 -15.94
C THR A 74 -37.76 47.47 -16.86
N SER A 75 -37.64 47.70 -18.16
CA SER A 75 -37.29 46.64 -19.13
C SER A 75 -35.90 46.09 -18.88
N HIS A 76 -34.93 46.96 -18.54
CA HIS A 76 -33.57 46.55 -18.20
C HIS A 76 -33.54 45.73 -16.90
N SER A 77 -34.23 46.16 -15.85
CA SER A 77 -34.31 45.41 -14.57
C SER A 77 -34.96 44.04 -14.73
N TRP A 78 -36.01 43.93 -15.55
CA TRP A 78 -36.69 42.66 -15.83
C TRP A 78 -35.82 41.72 -16.67
N TYR A 79 -35.07 42.26 -17.66
CA TYR A 79 -34.08 41.48 -18.41
C TYR A 79 -32.96 40.96 -17.51
N MET A 80 -32.41 41.78 -16.64
CA MET A 80 -31.40 41.40 -15.66
C MET A 80 -31.90 40.33 -14.69
N TRP A 81 -33.14 40.48 -14.19
CA TRP A 81 -33.73 39.46 -13.31
C TRP A 81 -33.91 38.11 -14.02
N ARG A 82 -34.34 38.09 -15.27
CA ARG A 82 -34.43 36.88 -16.09
C ARG A 82 -33.05 36.25 -16.32
N MET A 83 -32.05 37.05 -16.58
CA MET A 83 -30.67 36.62 -16.76
C MET A 83 -30.14 36.01 -15.47
N PHE A 84 -30.27 36.67 -14.33
CA PHE A 84 -29.85 36.13 -13.04
C PHE A 84 -30.57 34.82 -12.67
N ARG A 85 -31.86 34.70 -12.97
CA ARG A 85 -32.61 33.46 -12.75
C ARG A 85 -32.05 32.32 -13.60
N ARG A 86 -31.69 32.57 -14.86
CA ARG A 86 -31.04 31.55 -15.71
C ARG A 86 -29.66 31.16 -15.18
N PHE A 87 -28.86 32.09 -14.75
CA PHE A 87 -27.56 31.79 -14.13
C PHE A 87 -27.70 31.03 -12.80
N ALA A 88 -28.67 31.37 -11.99
CA ALA A 88 -28.93 30.66 -10.75
C ALA A 88 -29.34 29.19 -11.00
N THR A 89 -30.21 28.92 -11.98
CA THR A 89 -30.60 27.57 -12.36
C THR A 89 -29.43 26.80 -12.96
N ALA A 90 -28.60 27.42 -13.78
CA ALA A 90 -27.40 26.82 -14.33
C ALA A 90 -26.40 26.46 -13.23
N ALA A 91 -26.15 27.36 -12.28
CA ALA A 91 -25.26 27.09 -11.14
C ALA A 91 -25.76 25.94 -10.26
N LEU A 92 -27.09 25.83 -10.07
CA LEU A 92 -27.67 24.70 -9.32
C LEU A 92 -27.52 23.39 -10.04
N VAL A 93 -27.68 23.35 -11.37
CA VAL A 93 -27.45 22.13 -12.18
C VAL A 93 -25.98 21.71 -12.12
N VAL A 94 -25.05 22.65 -12.24
CA VAL A 94 -23.61 22.37 -12.11
C VAL A 94 -23.28 21.82 -10.72
N SER A 95 -23.87 22.40 -9.67
CA SER A 95 -23.72 21.91 -8.30
C SER A 95 -24.23 20.47 -8.14
N LEU A 96 -25.39 20.16 -8.72
CA LEU A 96 -25.96 18.82 -8.68
C LEU A 96 -25.09 17.81 -9.44
N CYS A 97 -24.62 18.15 -10.64
CA CYS A 97 -23.73 17.30 -11.42
C CYS A 97 -22.40 17.04 -10.70
N SER A 98 -21.81 18.07 -10.08
CA SER A 98 -20.57 17.89 -9.31
C SER A 98 -20.77 17.07 -8.03
N ALA A 99 -21.92 17.21 -7.35
CA ALA A 99 -22.27 16.36 -6.22
C ALA A 99 -22.45 14.88 -6.62
N LEU A 100 -23.07 14.62 -7.77
CA LEU A 100 -23.17 13.28 -8.35
C LEU A 100 -21.79 12.70 -8.73
N ALA A 101 -20.87 13.56 -9.21
CA ALA A 101 -19.50 13.16 -9.47
C ALA A 101 -18.78 12.73 -8.18
N VAL A 102 -18.95 13.44 -7.08
CA VAL A 102 -18.43 13.05 -5.77
C VAL A 102 -19.06 11.74 -5.31
N ALA A 103 -20.37 11.58 -5.44
CA ALA A 103 -21.10 10.35 -5.04
C ALA A 103 -20.67 9.13 -5.84
N SER A 104 -20.22 9.28 -7.09
CA SER A 104 -19.73 8.20 -7.94
C SER A 104 -18.30 7.76 -7.63
N ARG A 105 -17.64 8.35 -6.62
CA ARG A 105 -16.31 8.02 -6.11
C ARG A 105 -15.25 7.98 -7.22
N PRO A 106 -14.80 9.14 -7.72
CA PRO A 106 -13.70 9.18 -8.67
C PRO A 106 -12.43 8.68 -8.00
N ALA A 107 -11.84 7.61 -8.54
CA ALA A 107 -10.63 7.00 -8.04
C ALA A 107 -9.51 7.17 -9.06
N ARG A 108 -8.32 7.52 -8.61
CA ARG A 108 -7.11 7.42 -9.42
C ARG A 108 -6.62 5.99 -9.37
N VAL A 109 -6.39 5.42 -10.53
CA VAL A 109 -5.65 4.18 -10.66
C VAL A 109 -4.18 4.56 -10.61
N PHE A 110 -3.52 4.29 -9.50
CA PHE A 110 -2.07 4.28 -9.52
C PHE A 110 -1.67 3.04 -10.33
N ASN A 111 -1.19 3.27 -11.55
CA ASN A 111 -0.55 2.21 -12.31
C ASN A 111 0.59 1.71 -11.44
N ALA A 112 0.54 0.43 -11.08
CA ALA A 112 1.52 -0.26 -10.25
C ALA A 112 2.95 -0.33 -10.87
N ASN A 113 3.31 0.62 -11.74
CA ASN A 113 4.69 0.84 -12.16
C ASN A 113 5.53 1.51 -11.05
N GLU A 114 4.92 2.14 -10.07
CA GLU A 114 5.48 2.27 -8.74
C GLU A 114 4.99 1.08 -7.90
N GLN A 115 5.36 -0.12 -8.29
CA GLN A 115 5.36 -1.26 -7.39
C GLN A 115 6.40 -0.97 -6.33
N VAL A 116 5.99 -0.18 -5.35
CA VAL A 116 6.58 -0.25 -4.03
C VAL A 116 6.60 -1.73 -3.70
N SER A 117 7.78 -2.28 -3.65
CA SER A 117 8.07 -3.68 -3.50
C SER A 117 7.37 -4.18 -2.24
N SER A 118 6.16 -4.74 -2.42
CA SER A 118 5.33 -5.16 -1.29
C SER A 118 5.82 -6.50 -0.78
N ARG A 119 7.01 -6.49 -0.15
CA ARG A 119 7.68 -7.65 0.42
C ARG A 119 7.78 -7.56 1.92
N ASP A 120 7.75 -8.73 2.56
CA ASP A 120 8.04 -8.90 3.97
C ASP A 120 9.28 -9.79 4.07
N ILE A 121 10.35 -9.28 4.67
CA ILE A 121 11.63 -9.97 4.76
C ILE A 121 12.01 -10.14 6.22
N VAL A 122 12.24 -11.37 6.66
CA VAL A 122 12.77 -11.65 7.99
C VAL A 122 14.23 -12.05 7.88
N LEU A 123 15.08 -11.28 8.56
CA LEU A 123 16.47 -11.60 8.78
C LEU A 123 16.55 -12.57 9.96
N CYS A 124 17.01 -13.77 9.72
CA CYS A 124 17.06 -14.87 10.67
C CYS A 124 18.52 -15.21 10.95
N LEU A 125 19.03 -14.87 12.15
CA LEU A 125 20.44 -14.96 12.49
C LEU A 125 20.68 -15.99 13.58
N ASP A 126 21.54 -16.97 13.30
CA ASP A 126 22.07 -17.92 14.26
C ASP A 126 23.14 -17.22 15.11
N VAL A 127 22.92 -17.13 16.41
CA VAL A 127 23.85 -16.51 17.38
C VAL A 127 24.48 -17.56 18.28
N SER A 128 24.70 -18.76 17.75
CA SER A 128 25.44 -19.85 18.44
C SER A 128 26.90 -19.48 18.63
N GLY A 129 27.55 -20.13 19.57
CA GLY A 129 28.96 -19.83 19.88
C GLY A 129 29.92 -20.01 18.70
N SER A 130 29.61 -20.91 17.75
CA SER A 130 30.40 -21.14 16.53
C SER A 130 30.16 -20.06 15.46
N ALA A 131 28.93 -19.54 15.34
CA ALA A 131 28.54 -18.47 14.38
C ALA A 131 28.92 -17.09 14.89
N LEU A 132 28.88 -16.84 16.20
CA LEU A 132 29.06 -15.54 16.84
C LEU A 132 30.29 -14.74 16.36
N PRO A 133 31.46 -15.31 16.08
CA PRO A 133 32.61 -14.57 15.55
C PRO A 133 32.38 -13.98 14.16
N TYR A 134 31.41 -14.48 13.40
CA TYR A 134 31.10 -14.08 12.02
C TYR A 134 29.84 -13.22 11.93
N ASP A 135 29.04 -13.16 12.99
CA ASP A 135 27.74 -12.46 13.01
C ASP A 135 27.86 -10.96 12.73
N ARG A 136 28.98 -10.34 13.13
CA ARG A 136 29.22 -8.94 12.78
C ARG A 136 29.23 -8.71 11.27
N GLU A 137 29.87 -9.61 10.52
CA GLU A 137 29.96 -9.49 9.05
C GLU A 137 28.59 -9.73 8.42
N VAL A 138 27.80 -10.67 8.96
CA VAL A 138 26.40 -10.93 8.56
C VAL A 138 25.55 -9.68 8.82
N ILE A 139 25.65 -9.08 10.00
CA ILE A 139 24.86 -7.87 10.32
C ILE A 139 25.28 -6.69 9.44
N GLN A 140 26.55 -6.57 9.08
CA GLN A 140 26.99 -5.56 8.09
C GLN A 140 26.39 -5.85 6.70
N ALA A 141 26.32 -7.12 6.31
CA ALA A 141 25.64 -7.53 5.10
C ALA A 141 24.15 -7.15 5.14
N TYR A 142 23.48 -7.36 6.25
CA TYR A 142 22.09 -6.92 6.45
C TYR A 142 21.93 -5.39 6.41
N LEU A 143 22.87 -4.63 6.96
CA LEU A 143 22.87 -3.18 6.86
C LEU A 143 22.96 -2.69 5.39
N ASN A 144 23.87 -3.29 4.62
CA ASN A 144 23.98 -3.00 3.19
C ASN A 144 22.74 -3.39 2.42
N PHE A 145 22.10 -4.51 2.80
CA PHE A 145 20.85 -4.98 2.20
C PHE A 145 19.70 -3.97 2.37
N ILE A 146 19.54 -3.45 3.60
CA ILE A 146 18.47 -2.47 3.91
C ILE A 146 18.66 -1.14 3.16
N GLU A 147 19.87 -0.77 2.76
CA GLU A 147 20.10 0.48 2.02
C GLU A 147 19.45 0.53 0.65
N HIS A 148 19.14 -0.63 0.08
CA HIS A 148 18.51 -0.78 -1.24
C HIS A 148 16.99 -0.91 -1.17
N PHE A 149 16.39 -0.92 0.03
CA PHE A 149 14.96 -1.13 0.21
C PHE A 149 14.13 0.11 -0.02
N GLN A 150 12.98 -0.10 -0.67
CA GLN A 150 11.98 0.93 -0.94
C GLN A 150 10.58 0.33 -0.77
N GLY A 151 10.05 0.35 0.48
CA GLY A 151 8.70 -0.11 0.79
C GLY A 151 8.56 -1.56 1.25
N GLU A 152 9.66 -2.32 1.34
CA GLU A 152 9.70 -3.62 2.02
C GLU A 152 9.52 -3.44 3.53
N ARG A 153 8.92 -4.43 4.21
CA ARG A 153 8.99 -4.50 5.66
C ARG A 153 10.05 -5.53 6.05
N ILE A 154 10.84 -5.17 7.03
CA ILE A 154 11.93 -6.00 7.52
C ILE A 154 11.75 -6.28 9.01
N GLY A 155 12.10 -7.50 9.42
CA GLY A 155 12.19 -7.91 10.81
C GLY A 155 13.49 -8.65 11.08
N LEU A 156 13.95 -8.66 12.33
CA LEU A 156 15.13 -9.42 12.77
C LEU A 156 14.75 -10.35 13.91
N SER A 157 15.05 -11.62 13.72
CA SER A 157 15.02 -12.63 14.78
C SER A 157 16.39 -13.25 14.93
N ILE A 158 16.82 -13.44 16.15
CA ILE A 158 18.04 -14.17 16.49
C ILE A 158 17.68 -15.47 17.17
N PHE A 159 18.44 -16.52 16.92
CA PHE A 159 18.18 -17.83 17.52
C PHE A 159 19.48 -18.57 17.88
N ASN A 160 19.36 -19.45 18.85
CA ASN A 160 20.35 -20.47 19.21
C ASN A 160 19.60 -21.74 19.64
N SER A 161 19.45 -22.05 20.92
CA SER A 161 18.57 -23.13 21.41
C SER A 161 17.09 -22.69 21.50
N THR A 162 16.83 -21.39 21.53
CA THR A 162 15.52 -20.73 21.44
C THR A 162 15.65 -19.48 20.57
N SER A 163 14.52 -18.87 20.21
CA SER A 163 14.50 -17.71 19.32
C SER A 163 13.96 -16.48 20.03
N ARG A 164 14.49 -15.31 19.65
CA ARG A 164 14.02 -14.01 20.12
C ARG A 164 13.90 -13.02 18.97
N THR A 165 12.78 -12.35 18.89
CA THR A 165 12.59 -11.23 17.95
C THR A 165 13.31 -9.99 18.48
N VAL A 166 14.26 -9.46 17.72
CA VAL A 166 14.96 -8.19 18.04
C VAL A 166 14.07 -7.01 17.68
N PHE A 167 13.51 -7.02 16.46
CA PHE A 167 12.44 -6.11 16.05
C PHE A 167 11.48 -6.81 15.09
N PRO A 168 10.16 -6.51 15.20
CA PRO A 168 9.14 -7.09 14.34
C PRO A 168 9.22 -6.48 12.93
N LEU A 169 8.39 -6.98 12.01
CA LEU A 169 8.26 -6.43 10.66
C LEU A 169 7.93 -4.95 10.71
N THR A 170 8.82 -4.11 10.17
CA THR A 170 8.70 -2.66 10.13
C THR A 170 9.21 -2.09 8.81
N ASP A 171 8.66 -0.99 8.37
CA ASP A 171 9.13 -0.14 7.27
C ASP A 171 9.94 1.08 7.78
N ASP A 172 10.12 1.20 9.10
CA ASP A 172 11.04 2.19 9.68
C ASP A 172 12.49 1.72 9.57
N TYR A 173 13.09 1.98 8.40
CA TYR A 173 14.48 1.64 8.14
C TYR A 173 15.48 2.35 9.05
N ARG A 174 15.10 3.49 9.63
CA ARG A 174 15.94 4.20 10.60
C ARG A 174 16.03 3.42 11.91
N LEU A 175 14.89 2.89 12.38
CA LEU A 175 14.85 2.00 13.54
C LEU A 175 15.68 0.73 13.28
N ALA A 176 15.41 0.07 12.14
CA ALA A 176 16.11 -1.17 11.76
C ALA A 176 17.63 -0.98 11.66
N LYS A 177 18.09 0.09 10.96
CA LYS A 177 19.51 0.43 10.88
C LYS A 177 20.11 0.68 12.26
N LYS A 178 19.43 1.41 13.14
CA LYS A 178 19.92 1.67 14.50
C LYS A 178 20.09 0.37 15.30
N GLN A 179 19.15 -0.55 15.21
CA GLN A 179 19.23 -1.84 15.92
C GLN A 179 20.37 -2.72 15.36
N LEU A 180 20.51 -2.79 14.04
CA LEU A 180 21.59 -3.54 13.41
C LEU A 180 22.97 -2.90 13.68
N GLN A 181 23.10 -1.57 13.64
CA GLN A 181 24.34 -0.89 14.01
C GLN A 181 24.72 -1.14 15.46
N TYR A 182 23.76 -1.11 16.37
CA TYR A 182 23.98 -1.46 17.76
C TYR A 182 24.52 -2.89 17.91
N ALA A 183 23.89 -3.87 17.26
CA ALA A 183 24.32 -5.25 17.25
C ALA A 183 25.73 -5.43 16.62
N ALA A 184 26.00 -4.79 15.49
CA ALA A 184 27.31 -4.82 14.83
C ALA A 184 28.44 -4.25 15.71
N ASN A 185 28.15 -3.17 16.44
CA ASN A 185 29.11 -2.57 17.37
C ASN A 185 29.36 -3.46 18.58
N LEU A 186 28.28 -4.03 19.13
CA LEU A 186 28.32 -4.93 20.27
C LEU A 186 29.18 -6.18 19.95
N LEU A 187 28.94 -6.80 18.78
CA LEU A 187 29.67 -7.98 18.33
C LEU A 187 31.06 -7.68 17.77
N GLY A 188 31.44 -6.42 17.65
CA GLY A 188 32.76 -6.01 17.16
C GLY A 188 33.93 -6.52 18.01
N GLY A 189 33.69 -6.84 19.27
CA GLY A 189 34.68 -7.43 20.18
C GLY A 189 34.85 -8.96 20.08
N VAL A 190 33.96 -9.67 19.38
CA VAL A 190 33.85 -11.14 19.43
C VAL A 190 34.46 -11.84 18.21
N GLN A 191 35.42 -11.23 17.52
CA GLN A 191 36.00 -11.78 16.29
C GLN A 191 36.88 -13.02 16.45
N SER A 192 37.22 -13.42 17.68
CA SER A 192 37.98 -14.65 17.97
C SER A 192 37.85 -15.02 19.43
N GLN A 193 37.98 -16.31 19.76
CA GLN A 193 37.97 -16.83 21.13
C GLN A 193 38.99 -16.14 22.03
N SER A 194 40.16 -15.79 21.49
CA SER A 194 41.21 -15.05 22.22
C SER A 194 40.82 -13.58 22.54
N ARG A 195 39.94 -12.99 21.76
CA ARG A 195 39.38 -11.67 22.06
C ARG A 195 38.23 -11.74 23.06
N ILE A 196 37.41 -12.76 22.98
CA ILE A 196 36.34 -13.00 23.98
C ILE A 196 36.92 -13.08 25.39
N ASN A 197 38.03 -13.80 25.55
CA ASN A 197 38.70 -13.93 26.84
C ASN A 197 39.33 -12.60 27.36
N ARG A 198 39.46 -11.59 26.52
CA ARG A 198 40.00 -10.24 26.87
C ARG A 198 38.92 -9.17 26.99
N LEU A 199 37.65 -9.51 26.79
CA LEU A 199 36.56 -8.56 26.94
C LEU A 199 36.49 -8.07 28.38
N GLN A 200 36.29 -6.77 28.52
CA GLN A 200 35.96 -6.21 29.84
C GLN A 200 34.65 -6.77 30.33
N GLN A 201 34.52 -6.96 31.62
CA GLN A 201 33.30 -7.50 32.25
C GLN A 201 32.01 -6.84 31.75
N ARG A 202 32.06 -5.52 31.54
CA ARG A 202 30.92 -4.75 31.03
C ARG A 202 30.52 -5.15 29.60
N GLN A 203 31.48 -5.30 28.71
CA GLN A 203 31.21 -5.69 27.31
C GLN A 203 30.65 -7.13 27.24
N TYR A 204 31.18 -8.02 28.09
CA TYR A 204 30.64 -9.37 28.19
C TYR A 204 29.19 -9.36 28.66
N GLN A 205 28.84 -8.54 29.63
CA GLN A 205 27.48 -8.39 30.13
C GLN A 205 26.54 -7.83 29.05
N GLU A 206 26.93 -6.81 28.33
CA GLU A 206 26.14 -6.21 27.25
C GLU A 206 25.86 -7.24 26.13
N ILE A 207 26.83 -8.09 25.78
CA ILE A 207 26.63 -9.19 24.81
C ILE A 207 25.67 -10.24 25.38
N SER A 208 25.87 -10.63 26.63
CA SER A 208 25.00 -11.61 27.32
C SER A 208 23.55 -11.12 27.37
N ASP A 209 23.33 -9.85 27.71
CA ASP A 209 22.00 -9.23 27.75
C ASP A 209 21.37 -9.18 26.36
N TRP A 210 22.17 -8.93 25.31
CA TRP A 210 21.68 -8.95 23.93
C TRP A 210 21.31 -10.36 23.46
N LEU A 211 22.00 -11.40 23.94
CA LEU A 211 21.72 -12.81 23.65
C LEU A 211 20.64 -13.40 24.58
N GLU A 212 20.18 -12.67 25.56
CA GLU A 212 19.18 -13.17 26.51
C GLU A 212 17.91 -13.68 25.78
N GLY A 213 17.39 -14.81 26.22
CA GLY A 213 16.22 -15.45 25.62
C GLY A 213 16.53 -16.39 24.45
N THR A 214 17.80 -16.46 23.98
CA THR A 214 18.20 -17.38 22.91
C THR A 214 18.79 -18.71 23.41
N GLN A 215 19.08 -18.83 24.71
CA GLN A 215 19.81 -19.95 25.31
C GLN A 215 19.01 -20.67 26.44
N ASN A 216 17.69 -20.82 26.25
CA ASN A 216 16.84 -21.36 27.32
C ASN A 216 16.78 -22.88 27.39
N ARG A 217 17.30 -23.61 26.40
CA ARG A 217 17.37 -25.07 26.42
C ARG A 217 18.79 -25.55 26.81
N LYS A 218 18.86 -26.32 27.88
CA LYS A 218 20.12 -26.94 28.29
C LYS A 218 20.55 -28.00 27.28
N ASN A 219 21.83 -28.10 27.03
CA ASN A 219 22.45 -29.08 26.12
C ASN A 219 21.94 -29.01 24.66
N ALA A 220 21.55 -27.83 24.21
CA ALA A 220 21.18 -27.59 22.84
C ALA A 220 21.75 -26.25 22.37
N THR A 221 22.24 -26.21 21.14
CA THR A 221 22.74 -25.01 20.50
C THR A 221 22.49 -25.06 19.00
N SER A 222 22.30 -23.92 18.38
CA SER A 222 22.07 -23.77 16.92
C SER A 222 20.96 -24.71 16.40
N LEU A 223 19.77 -24.63 17.01
CA LEU A 223 18.60 -25.40 16.57
C LEU A 223 17.98 -24.73 15.32
N ILE A 224 18.63 -24.92 14.17
CA ILE A 224 18.37 -24.16 12.92
C ILE A 224 16.93 -24.34 12.43
N GLY A 225 16.41 -25.57 12.44
CA GLY A 225 15.05 -25.86 12.02
C GLY A 225 14.00 -25.14 12.91
N ASP A 226 14.19 -25.21 14.24
CA ASP A 226 13.33 -24.52 15.21
C ASP A 226 13.45 -22.99 15.05
N GLY A 227 14.68 -22.48 14.82
CA GLY A 227 14.96 -21.08 14.51
C GLY A 227 14.24 -20.58 13.26
N LEU A 228 14.36 -21.34 12.17
CA LEU A 228 13.72 -21.02 10.90
C LEU A 228 12.19 -20.97 11.02
N VAL A 229 11.59 -21.95 11.73
CA VAL A 229 10.13 -21.95 11.98
C VAL A 229 9.71 -20.74 12.81
N SER A 230 10.51 -20.35 13.81
CA SER A 230 10.25 -19.13 14.61
C SER A 230 10.36 -17.86 13.78
N CYS A 231 11.32 -17.78 12.87
CA CYS A 231 11.43 -16.67 11.91
C CYS A 231 10.24 -16.62 10.96
N ALA A 232 9.78 -17.78 10.47
CA ALA A 232 8.60 -17.88 9.61
C ALA A 232 7.33 -17.42 10.32
N ALA A 233 7.22 -17.65 11.63
CA ALA A 233 6.08 -17.21 12.44
C ALA A 233 5.94 -15.68 12.55
N MET A 234 6.98 -14.91 12.23
CA MET A 234 6.91 -13.45 12.14
C MET A 234 6.23 -12.96 10.86
N LEU A 235 6.13 -13.83 9.84
CA LEU A 235 5.57 -13.49 8.54
C LEU A 235 4.06 -13.68 8.51
N PRO A 236 3.31 -12.71 7.96
CA PRO A 236 1.86 -12.85 7.81
C PRO A 236 1.54 -14.02 6.89
N GLY A 237 0.65 -14.90 7.34
CA GLY A 237 0.24 -16.07 6.56
C GLY A 237 0.93 -17.38 6.93
N PHE A 238 1.96 -17.37 7.79
CA PHE A 238 2.49 -18.59 8.38
C PHE A 238 1.65 -19.00 9.59
N ILE A 239 1.08 -20.19 9.55
CA ILE A 239 0.27 -20.76 10.66
C ILE A 239 0.78 -22.15 10.97
N TYR A 240 1.14 -22.38 12.23
CA TYR A 240 1.55 -23.69 12.73
C TYR A 240 0.46 -24.74 12.48
N GLY A 241 0.82 -25.87 11.86
CA GLY A 241 -0.06 -27.03 11.73
C GLY A 241 -1.18 -26.93 10.68
N SER A 242 -1.28 -25.86 9.92
CA SER A 242 -2.35 -25.68 8.92
C SER A 242 -1.87 -25.93 7.48
N ALA A 243 -1.56 -27.19 7.14
CA ALA A 243 -1.23 -27.56 5.76
C ALA A 243 -2.39 -27.36 4.76
N HIS A 244 -3.64 -27.21 5.23
CA HIS A 244 -4.83 -27.28 4.35
C HIS A 244 -5.60 -25.98 4.12
N ASN A 245 -5.39 -24.90 4.91
CA ASN A 245 -6.22 -23.69 4.85
C ASN A 245 -5.48 -22.41 4.45
N ASN A 246 -4.20 -22.45 4.11
CA ASN A 246 -3.37 -21.28 3.87
C ASN A 246 -3.74 -20.49 2.60
N HIS A 247 -4.42 -21.10 1.62
CA HIS A 247 -4.81 -20.42 0.38
C HIS A 247 -5.78 -19.23 0.57
N LYS A 248 -6.66 -19.29 1.58
CA LYS A 248 -7.63 -18.20 1.83
C LYS A 248 -7.04 -17.02 2.61
N ILE A 249 -6.01 -17.26 3.42
CA ILE A 249 -5.41 -16.23 4.29
C ILE A 249 -4.36 -15.44 3.50
N GLN A 250 -3.57 -16.11 2.69
CA GLN A 250 -2.51 -15.48 1.89
C GLN A 250 -3.07 -14.58 0.77
N SER A 251 -4.27 -14.86 0.25
CA SER A 251 -4.94 -13.99 -0.73
C SER A 251 -5.36 -12.62 -0.17
N ARG A 252 -5.38 -12.46 1.16
CA ARG A 252 -5.64 -11.18 1.82
C ARG A 252 -4.41 -10.27 1.91
N PHE A 253 -3.20 -10.86 1.91
CA PHE A 253 -1.95 -10.12 2.00
C PHE A 253 -1.23 -10.25 0.66
N ASN A 254 -1.36 -9.25 -0.17
CA ASN A 254 -0.76 -9.19 -1.52
C ASN A 254 0.76 -8.92 -1.46
N ARG A 255 1.43 -9.40 -0.39
CA ARG A 255 2.87 -9.21 -0.15
C ARG A 255 3.58 -10.56 -0.25
N SER A 256 4.70 -10.59 -0.95
CA SER A 256 5.58 -11.75 -0.97
C SER A 256 6.37 -11.84 0.34
N SER A 257 6.64 -13.05 0.81
CA SER A 257 7.33 -13.28 2.08
C SER A 257 8.64 -14.05 1.83
N SER A 258 9.73 -13.59 2.44
CA SER A 258 11.02 -14.26 2.36
C SER A 258 11.78 -14.20 3.68
N ILE A 259 12.68 -15.16 3.87
CA ILE A 259 13.57 -15.25 5.03
C ILE A 259 15.01 -15.32 4.50
N VAL A 260 15.90 -14.53 5.09
CA VAL A 260 17.35 -14.65 4.90
C VAL A 260 17.91 -15.32 6.14
N LEU A 261 18.24 -16.60 6.02
CA LEU A 261 18.77 -17.43 7.10
C LEU A 261 20.29 -17.41 7.10
N ALA A 262 20.89 -16.87 8.15
CA ALA A 262 22.33 -16.88 8.36
C ALA A 262 22.69 -17.87 9.47
N THR A 263 23.52 -18.89 9.15
CA THR A 263 23.99 -19.93 10.09
C THR A 263 25.24 -20.62 9.53
N ASP A 264 26.03 -21.25 10.40
CA ASP A 264 27.16 -22.13 10.04
C ASP A 264 26.76 -23.59 9.87
N ASN A 265 25.48 -23.90 10.06
CA ASN A 265 24.87 -25.22 9.99
C ASN A 265 25.49 -26.28 10.99
N VAL A 266 25.99 -25.81 12.14
CA VAL A 266 26.52 -26.68 13.19
C VAL A 266 25.49 -26.88 14.29
N VAL A 267 24.65 -27.91 14.14
CA VAL A 267 23.55 -28.23 15.07
C VAL A 267 24.04 -29.10 16.21
N SER A 268 23.66 -28.76 17.44
CA SER A 268 23.88 -29.61 18.61
C SER A 268 22.63 -29.69 19.48
N GLY A 269 22.22 -30.90 19.81
CA GLY A 269 21.04 -31.17 20.62
C GLY A 269 19.82 -31.65 19.82
N LYS A 270 18.71 -31.87 20.53
CA LYS A 270 17.48 -32.38 19.92
C LYS A 270 16.60 -31.22 19.42
N GLN A 271 16.48 -31.13 18.11
CA GLN A 271 15.55 -30.17 17.45
C GLN A 271 14.11 -30.70 17.43
N THR A 272 13.14 -29.82 17.40
CA THR A 272 11.73 -30.14 17.15
C THR A 272 11.50 -30.32 15.65
N TYR A 273 12.09 -29.43 14.83
CA TYR A 273 12.06 -29.46 13.38
C TYR A 273 13.50 -29.58 12.84
N SER A 274 13.74 -30.50 11.93
CA SER A 274 14.98 -30.50 11.13
C SER A 274 14.95 -29.32 10.13
N LEU A 275 16.10 -28.90 9.61
CA LEU A 275 16.17 -27.87 8.56
C LEU A 275 15.27 -28.22 7.37
N LYS A 276 15.29 -29.49 6.92
CA LYS A 276 14.44 -29.97 5.83
C LYS A 276 12.96 -29.79 6.15
N GLN A 277 12.49 -30.20 7.33
CA GLN A 277 11.10 -30.06 7.74
C GLN A 277 10.68 -28.58 7.83
N ALA A 278 11.56 -27.73 8.33
CA ALA A 278 11.30 -26.27 8.39
C ALA A 278 11.20 -25.66 6.99
N LEU A 279 12.06 -26.07 6.05
CA LEU A 279 12.01 -25.63 4.64
C LEU A 279 10.74 -26.15 3.93
N ASP A 280 10.30 -27.37 4.22
CA ASP A 280 9.04 -27.90 3.70
C ASP A 280 7.84 -27.07 4.18
N LEU A 281 7.82 -26.67 5.47
CA LEU A 281 6.78 -25.82 6.05
C LEU A 281 6.77 -24.41 5.44
N THR A 282 7.94 -23.80 5.27
CA THR A 282 8.05 -22.47 4.65
C THR A 282 7.62 -22.51 3.18
N LYS A 283 7.99 -23.53 2.44
CA LYS A 283 7.57 -23.74 1.04
C LYS A 283 6.05 -23.89 0.92
N GLN A 284 5.42 -24.67 1.81
CA GLN A 284 3.96 -24.81 1.87
C GLN A 284 3.27 -23.46 2.14
N ALA A 285 3.90 -22.61 2.97
CA ALA A 285 3.44 -21.26 3.25
C ALA A 285 3.82 -20.24 2.16
N LYS A 286 4.44 -20.67 1.05
CA LYS A 286 4.96 -19.82 -0.04
C LYS A 286 5.98 -18.78 0.44
N ILE A 287 6.73 -19.10 1.46
CA ILE A 287 7.83 -18.29 1.98
C ILE A 287 9.12 -18.81 1.34
N THR A 288 9.85 -17.94 0.66
CA THR A 288 11.17 -18.28 0.11
C THR A 288 12.23 -18.15 1.20
N VAL A 289 13.13 -19.13 1.33
CA VAL A 289 14.24 -19.10 2.27
C VAL A 289 15.55 -19.03 1.50
N ASP A 290 16.29 -17.94 1.70
CA ASP A 290 17.63 -17.76 1.15
C ASP A 290 18.65 -17.98 2.28
N GLY A 291 19.72 -18.70 2.00
CA GLY A 291 20.78 -19.04 2.96
C GLY A 291 22.00 -18.14 2.81
N LEU A 292 22.52 -17.67 3.94
CA LEU A 292 23.81 -17.01 4.04
C LEU A 292 24.70 -17.81 5.00
N TYR A 293 25.78 -18.38 4.48
CA TYR A 293 26.72 -19.09 5.33
C TYR A 293 27.47 -18.14 6.26
N SER A 294 27.39 -18.37 7.56
CA SER A 294 28.04 -17.53 8.60
C SER A 294 28.99 -18.37 9.48
N GLY A 295 29.96 -18.99 8.85
CA GLY A 295 30.93 -19.84 9.55
C GLY A 295 32.37 -19.60 9.05
N ALA A 296 33.31 -20.44 9.55
CA ALA A 296 34.69 -20.38 9.14
C ALA A 296 34.85 -20.67 7.64
N LYS A 297 35.68 -19.91 6.95
CA LYS A 297 35.97 -20.10 5.51
C LYS A 297 36.48 -21.52 5.17
N GLN A 298 37.10 -22.18 6.12
CA GLN A 298 37.62 -23.53 5.95
C GLN A 298 36.52 -24.58 5.84
N ASN A 299 35.38 -24.33 6.49
CA ASN A 299 34.24 -25.26 6.58
C ASN A 299 33.15 -24.97 5.51
N GLU A 300 33.41 -24.02 4.62
CA GLU A 300 32.47 -23.65 3.56
C GLU A 300 32.16 -24.81 2.60
N ASN A 301 33.10 -25.72 2.42
CA ASN A 301 32.97 -26.89 1.56
C ASN A 301 32.75 -28.21 2.34
N ASP A 302 32.47 -28.12 3.64
CA ASP A 302 32.17 -29.29 4.44
C ASP A 302 30.81 -29.90 4.03
N ASP A 303 30.65 -31.19 4.25
CA ASP A 303 29.46 -31.96 3.89
C ASP A 303 28.17 -31.33 4.46
N THR A 304 28.22 -30.80 5.68
CA THR A 304 27.09 -30.13 6.34
C THR A 304 26.68 -28.84 5.64
N THR A 305 27.66 -28.04 5.17
CA THR A 305 27.41 -26.81 4.43
C THR A 305 26.86 -27.11 3.03
N LEU A 306 27.41 -28.14 2.37
CA LEU A 306 26.92 -28.59 1.07
C LEU A 306 25.48 -29.15 1.16
N GLU A 307 25.17 -29.92 2.22
CA GLU A 307 23.81 -30.38 2.48
C GLU A 307 22.83 -29.20 2.67
N MET A 308 23.17 -28.21 3.49
CA MET A 308 22.39 -27.01 3.68
C MET A 308 22.15 -26.30 2.36
N LYS A 309 23.18 -26.11 1.54
CA LYS A 309 23.08 -25.51 0.20
C LYS A 309 22.10 -26.27 -0.67
N GLN A 310 22.24 -27.58 -0.78
CA GLN A 310 21.35 -28.43 -1.59
C GLN A 310 19.89 -28.36 -1.11
N LEU A 311 19.66 -28.36 0.21
CA LEU A 311 18.34 -28.24 0.79
C LEU A 311 17.69 -26.89 0.44
N ILE A 312 18.39 -25.78 0.63
CA ILE A 312 17.87 -24.44 0.33
C ILE A 312 17.58 -24.28 -1.17
N GLU A 313 18.53 -24.67 -2.03
CA GLU A 313 18.37 -24.56 -3.48
C GLU A 313 17.24 -25.46 -4.02
N SER A 314 17.06 -26.68 -3.47
CA SER A 314 15.95 -27.58 -3.85
C SER A 314 14.57 -27.05 -3.43
N HIS A 315 14.52 -26.15 -2.46
CA HIS A 315 13.30 -25.47 -2.03
C HIS A 315 13.05 -24.13 -2.74
N GLY A 316 13.95 -23.76 -3.68
CA GLY A 316 13.80 -22.55 -4.52
C GLY A 316 14.47 -21.30 -3.95
N GLY A 317 15.27 -21.45 -2.89
CA GLY A 317 16.12 -20.39 -2.34
C GLY A 317 17.48 -20.30 -3.04
N ILE A 318 18.26 -19.32 -2.67
CA ILE A 318 19.66 -19.14 -3.06
C ILE A 318 20.53 -19.36 -1.83
N PHE A 319 21.69 -19.95 -2.05
CA PHE A 319 22.70 -20.10 -1.02
C PHE A 319 23.93 -19.27 -1.36
N LEU A 320 24.34 -18.42 -0.44
CA LEU A 320 25.51 -17.56 -0.60
C LEU A 320 26.50 -17.77 0.54
N SER A 321 27.76 -17.67 0.18
CA SER A 321 28.85 -17.60 1.13
C SER A 321 29.33 -16.17 1.32
N GLN A 322 29.85 -15.84 2.50
CA GLN A 322 30.41 -14.53 2.82
C GLN A 322 31.66 -14.15 2.01
N ARG A 323 32.11 -15.00 1.09
CA ARG A 323 33.41 -14.91 0.44
C ARG A 323 33.69 -13.65 -0.35
N ASN A 324 32.63 -12.94 -0.78
CA ASN A 324 32.74 -11.70 -1.53
C ASN A 324 31.79 -10.65 -0.95
N SER A 325 32.28 -9.46 -0.64
CA SER A 325 31.46 -8.28 -0.37
C SER A 325 30.41 -8.03 -1.48
N ASP A 326 30.70 -8.50 -2.69
CA ASP A 326 29.76 -8.49 -3.83
C ASP A 326 28.65 -9.55 -3.72
N SER A 327 28.80 -10.59 -2.86
CA SER A 327 27.79 -11.66 -2.72
C SER A 327 26.50 -11.13 -2.14
N VAL A 328 26.55 -10.15 -1.22
CA VAL A 328 25.36 -9.53 -0.65
C VAL A 328 24.63 -8.67 -1.70
N ILE A 329 25.39 -7.90 -2.48
CA ILE A 329 24.84 -7.10 -3.59
C ILE A 329 24.24 -8.03 -4.65
N ASN A 330 24.87 -9.17 -4.90
CA ASN A 330 24.34 -10.19 -5.82
C ASN A 330 23.08 -10.86 -5.26
N LEU A 331 22.99 -11.10 -3.94
CA LEU A 331 21.78 -11.60 -3.29
C LEU A 331 20.63 -10.62 -3.47
N VAL A 332 20.87 -9.34 -3.20
CA VAL A 332 19.86 -8.27 -3.41
C VAL A 332 19.39 -8.29 -4.86
N LYS A 333 20.30 -8.24 -5.82
CA LYS A 333 19.98 -8.23 -7.25
C LYS A 333 19.23 -9.50 -7.68
N GLU A 334 19.60 -10.66 -7.17
CA GLU A 334 18.96 -11.91 -7.54
C GLU A 334 17.59 -12.07 -6.87
N ILE A 335 17.41 -11.59 -5.63
CA ILE A 335 16.11 -11.49 -4.98
C ILE A 335 15.23 -10.51 -5.76
N GLU A 336 15.73 -9.36 -6.17
CA GLU A 336 15.02 -8.38 -7.01
C GLU A 336 14.63 -8.99 -8.36
N LYS A 337 15.56 -9.64 -9.05
CA LYS A 337 15.34 -10.27 -10.35
C LYS A 337 14.29 -11.37 -10.32
N ARG A 338 14.27 -12.22 -9.29
CA ARG A 338 13.23 -13.25 -9.14
C ARG A 338 11.84 -12.65 -8.96
N HIS A 339 11.72 -11.51 -8.30
CA HIS A 339 10.44 -10.85 -8.07
C HIS A 339 9.93 -10.09 -9.29
N THR A 340 10.80 -9.59 -10.16
CA THR A 340 10.39 -9.00 -11.45
C THR A 340 9.96 -10.05 -12.47
N ALA A 341 10.42 -11.31 -12.31
CA ALA A 341 10.11 -12.43 -13.21
C ALA A 341 8.79 -13.16 -12.86
N ILE A 342 8.17 -12.91 -11.71
CA ILE A 342 6.87 -13.52 -11.39
C ILE A 342 5.81 -12.82 -12.23
N PRO A 343 5.09 -13.54 -13.15
CA PRO A 343 4.03 -12.95 -13.95
C PRO A 343 3.00 -12.35 -13.02
N GLN A 344 2.71 -11.07 -13.22
CA GLN A 344 1.71 -10.30 -12.47
C GLN A 344 0.31 -10.87 -12.74
N GLY A 345 -0.02 -11.97 -12.10
CA GLY A 345 -1.39 -12.43 -12.00
C GLY A 345 -2.18 -11.44 -11.18
N ALA A 346 -3.01 -10.64 -11.86
CA ALA A 346 -3.93 -9.68 -11.29
C ALA A 346 -3.26 -8.61 -10.39
N ALA A 347 -2.64 -7.64 -11.03
CA ALA A 347 -2.43 -6.36 -10.39
C ALA A 347 -3.79 -5.82 -9.93
N GLN A 348 -4.15 -6.05 -8.67
CA GLN A 348 -5.22 -5.31 -8.03
C GLN A 348 -4.75 -3.87 -7.98
N SER A 349 -5.18 -3.09 -8.98
CA SER A 349 -4.98 -1.67 -9.02
C SER A 349 -5.48 -1.10 -7.68
N ALA A 350 -4.58 -0.53 -6.89
CA ALA A 350 -4.95 0.17 -5.69
C ALA A 350 -5.74 1.42 -6.11
N PHE A 351 -7.03 1.43 -5.81
CA PHE A 351 -7.90 2.58 -6.05
C PHE A 351 -7.73 3.53 -4.87
N SER A 352 -7.18 4.71 -5.11
CA SER A 352 -7.22 5.81 -4.14
C SER A 352 -8.32 6.77 -4.53
N ASP A 353 -9.29 6.98 -3.63
CA ASP A 353 -10.35 7.95 -3.82
C ASP A 353 -9.74 9.37 -3.82
N ASP A 354 -9.98 10.13 -4.89
CA ASP A 354 -9.53 11.53 -5.00
C ASP A 354 -10.71 12.45 -5.34
N PRO A 355 -11.59 12.72 -4.37
CA PRO A 355 -12.75 13.58 -4.57
C PRO A 355 -12.42 15.08 -4.52
N GLY A 356 -11.18 15.48 -4.17
CA GLY A 356 -10.83 16.84 -3.77
C GLY A 356 -11.26 17.92 -4.74
N LEU A 357 -10.97 17.80 -6.03
CA LEU A 357 -11.38 18.77 -7.06
C LEU A 357 -12.90 18.85 -7.20
N TRP A 358 -13.61 17.75 -7.16
CA TRP A 358 -15.06 17.70 -7.32
C TRP A 358 -15.79 18.35 -6.14
N VAL A 359 -15.26 18.18 -4.92
CA VAL A 359 -15.76 18.85 -3.71
C VAL A 359 -15.59 20.36 -3.84
N LEU A 360 -14.42 20.84 -4.29
CA LEU A 360 -14.18 22.27 -4.51
C LEU A 360 -15.16 22.86 -5.54
N PHE A 361 -15.40 22.17 -6.67
CA PHE A 361 -16.37 22.60 -7.66
C PHE A 361 -17.79 22.66 -7.09
N THR A 362 -18.17 21.70 -6.27
CA THR A 362 -19.50 21.69 -5.63
C THR A 362 -19.65 22.87 -4.68
N VAL A 363 -18.70 23.10 -3.80
CA VAL A 363 -18.73 24.23 -2.86
C VAL A 363 -18.77 25.56 -3.62
N PHE A 364 -17.91 25.72 -4.63
CA PHE A 364 -17.84 26.96 -5.40
C PHE A 364 -19.15 27.27 -6.15
N SER A 365 -19.78 26.25 -6.78
CA SER A 365 -21.05 26.43 -7.49
C SER A 365 -22.21 26.76 -6.55
N VAL A 366 -22.23 26.18 -5.34
CA VAL A 366 -23.23 26.52 -4.30
C VAL A 366 -23.04 27.97 -3.83
N VAL A 367 -21.81 28.40 -3.60
CA VAL A 367 -21.54 29.82 -3.20
C VAL A 367 -21.98 30.78 -4.27
N ILE A 368 -21.72 30.52 -5.55
CA ILE A 368 -22.19 31.32 -6.67
C ILE A 368 -23.73 31.39 -6.69
N TRP A 369 -24.37 30.22 -6.54
CA TRP A 369 -25.83 30.16 -6.49
C TRP A 369 -26.40 30.99 -5.35
N LEU A 370 -25.87 30.91 -4.13
CA LEU A 370 -26.27 31.69 -2.97
C LEU A 370 -26.08 33.19 -3.20
N ALA A 371 -24.97 33.59 -3.81
CA ALA A 371 -24.69 35.00 -4.12
C ALA A 371 -25.73 35.58 -5.11
N ILE A 372 -26.05 34.80 -6.16
CA ILE A 372 -27.08 35.21 -7.14
C ILE A 372 -28.46 35.23 -6.50
N ALA A 373 -28.82 34.22 -5.68
CA ALA A 373 -30.10 34.17 -4.98
C ALA A 373 -30.28 35.34 -4.02
N LYS A 374 -29.23 35.75 -3.30
CA LYS A 374 -29.23 36.94 -2.44
C LYS A 374 -29.44 38.23 -3.22
N LYS A 375 -28.81 38.35 -4.41
CA LYS A 375 -28.95 39.49 -5.29
C LYS A 375 -30.36 39.60 -5.91
N MET A 376 -31.01 38.45 -6.17
CA MET A 376 -32.39 38.42 -6.70
C MET A 376 -33.47 38.75 -5.64
N LYS A 377 -33.14 38.62 -4.33
CA LYS A 377 -34.05 38.99 -3.23
C LYS A 377 -34.00 40.48 -2.87
N ARG A 378 -32.99 41.20 -3.32
CA ARG A 378 -32.86 42.66 -3.20
C ARG A 378 -33.37 43.35 -4.46
#